data_398fd9bd7fc2820c9f9894ee8f3cca87
#
_entry.id   398fd9bd7fc2820c9f9894ee8f3cca87
#
_cell.length_a   1.000
_cell.length_b   1.000
_cell.length_c   1.000
_cell.angle_alpha   90.00
_cell.angle_beta   90.00
_cell.angle_gamma   90.00
#
_symmetry.space_group_name_H-M   'P 1'
#
loop_
_entity.id
_entity.type
_entity.pdbx_description
1 polymer ?
#
loop_
_entity_poly.entity_id
_entity_poly.type
_entity_poly.pdbx_seq_one_letter_code
_entity_poly.pdbx_strand_id
1 'polypeptide(L)'
;MRIIAGNFKGKKLLIPKDNHTRPLRDAVKESIFNILEHSKLITFKFHNSKILDLFSGVGTFGLECISRNSRSVTFFENYNLTLKLLKKNINSLNCFSKTEIFEEDVFNLEKIDIKFEKYELVFLDPPYKENKVKSLLDIIKNKKILKDNGIILI
;
A
#
# COMPACT_ATOMS: atom_id res chain seq x y z
N MET A 1 10.81 7.69 10.17
CA MET A 1 10.42 7.16 8.87
C MET A 1 10.23 8.30 7.87
N ARG A 2 10.62 8.12 6.62
CA ARG A 2 10.57 9.15 5.58
C ARG A 2 10.28 8.54 4.21
N ILE A 3 9.86 9.36 3.27
CA ILE A 3 9.81 9.03 1.85
C ILE A 3 11.24 8.98 1.29
N ILE A 4 11.58 7.91 0.55
CA ILE A 4 12.95 7.65 0.08
C ILE A 4 13.24 8.32 -1.25
N ALA A 5 12.29 8.28 -2.17
CA ALA A 5 12.49 8.78 -3.52
C ALA A 5 11.24 9.51 -4.08
N GLY A 6 11.37 10.05 -5.30
CA GLY A 6 10.28 10.72 -6.01
C GLY A 6 10.00 12.13 -5.51
N ASN A 7 8.78 12.63 -5.80
CA ASN A 7 8.38 14.02 -5.58
C ASN A 7 8.37 14.44 -4.11
N PHE A 8 8.22 13.51 -3.20
CA PHE A 8 8.16 13.75 -1.76
C PHE A 8 9.43 13.30 -1.04
N LYS A 9 10.53 13.03 -1.75
CA LYS A 9 11.80 12.58 -1.17
C LYS A 9 12.20 13.40 0.07
N GLY A 10 12.52 12.70 1.16
CA GLY A 10 12.97 13.31 2.41
C GLY A 10 11.85 13.77 3.35
N LYS A 11 10.58 13.82 2.89
CA LYS A 11 9.44 14.16 3.75
C LYS A 11 9.27 13.10 4.85
N LYS A 12 9.17 13.56 6.09
CA LYS A 12 8.93 12.70 7.26
C LYS A 12 7.46 12.30 7.33
N LEU A 13 7.20 11.05 7.65
CA LEU A 13 5.88 10.53 7.94
C LEU A 13 5.67 10.40 9.44
N LEU A 14 4.48 10.73 9.89
CA LEU A 14 4.04 10.49 11.26
C LEU A 14 3.89 8.98 11.46
N ILE A 15 4.41 8.49 12.58
CA ILE A 15 4.34 7.08 12.97
C ILE A 15 3.73 6.98 14.39
N PRO A 16 3.08 5.87 14.73
CA PRO A 16 2.63 5.66 16.09
C PRO A 16 3.82 5.58 17.06
N LYS A 17 3.56 5.99 18.29
CA LYS A 17 4.55 5.88 19.39
C LYS A 17 4.38 4.57 20.18
N ASP A 18 3.42 3.73 19.78
CA ASP A 18 3.18 2.45 20.39
C ASP A 18 4.06 1.34 19.80
N ASN A 19 4.08 0.17 20.45
CA ASN A 19 4.83 -0.99 20.02
C ASN A 19 3.97 -1.98 19.18
N HIS A 20 2.70 -1.63 18.90
CA HIS A 20 1.78 -2.52 18.18
C HIS A 20 2.01 -2.51 16.67
N THR A 21 2.53 -1.42 16.15
CA THR A 21 2.78 -1.28 14.72
C THR A 21 4.29 -1.25 14.45
N ARG A 22 4.75 -2.11 13.57
CA ARG A 22 6.14 -2.09 13.08
C ARG A 22 6.15 -1.50 11.67
N PRO A 23 6.46 -0.22 11.54
CA PRO A 23 6.58 0.37 10.22
C PRO A 23 7.71 -0.29 9.43
N LEU A 24 7.50 -0.49 8.14
CA LEU A 24 8.48 -1.05 7.22
C LEU A 24 9.79 -0.24 7.31
N ARG A 25 10.90 -0.90 7.70
CA ARG A 25 12.20 -0.23 7.88
C ARG A 25 12.66 0.40 6.57
N ASP A 26 13.31 1.56 6.65
CA ASP A 26 13.76 2.31 5.46
C ASP A 26 14.63 1.42 4.52
N ALA A 27 15.54 0.59 5.06
CA ALA A 27 16.37 -0.30 4.27
C ALA A 27 15.57 -1.40 3.53
N VAL A 28 14.56 -1.99 4.19
CA VAL A 28 13.69 -3.01 3.58
C VAL A 28 12.85 -2.36 2.49
N LYS A 29 12.27 -1.20 2.78
CA LYS A 29 11.50 -0.43 1.81
C LYS A 29 12.35 -0.09 0.59
N GLU A 30 13.57 0.40 0.77
CA GLU A 30 14.50 0.70 -0.31
C GLU A 30 14.80 -0.53 -1.18
N SER A 31 15.05 -1.69 -0.55
CA SER A 31 15.28 -2.95 -1.26
C SER A 31 14.08 -3.36 -2.11
N ILE A 32 12.87 -3.28 -1.56
CA ILE A 32 11.62 -3.58 -2.28
C ILE A 32 11.48 -2.67 -3.51
N PHE A 33 11.62 -1.36 -3.32
CA PHE A 33 11.46 -0.41 -4.42
C PHE A 33 12.55 -0.55 -5.48
N ASN A 34 13.78 -0.90 -5.09
CA ASN A 34 14.86 -1.20 -6.03
C ASN A 34 14.54 -2.45 -6.89
N ILE A 35 13.99 -3.49 -6.29
CA ILE A 35 13.55 -4.68 -7.03
C ILE A 35 12.44 -4.32 -8.02
N LEU A 36 11.42 -3.57 -7.59
CA LEU A 36 10.30 -3.17 -8.44
C LEU A 36 10.72 -2.28 -9.61
N GLU A 37 11.75 -1.42 -9.44
CA GLU A 37 12.19 -0.48 -10.48
C GLU A 37 13.25 -1.05 -11.42
N HIS A 38 14.12 -1.94 -10.93
CA HIS A 38 15.34 -2.31 -11.63
C HIS A 38 15.44 -3.80 -12.00
N SER A 39 14.56 -4.64 -11.47
CA SER A 39 14.56 -6.07 -11.84
C SER A 39 14.16 -6.24 -13.30
N LYS A 40 14.98 -6.98 -14.04
CA LYS A 40 14.67 -7.36 -15.44
C LYS A 40 13.51 -8.36 -15.56
N LEU A 41 13.15 -9.00 -14.46
CA LEU A 41 12.07 -9.99 -14.40
C LEU A 41 10.70 -9.33 -14.19
N ILE A 42 10.68 -8.05 -13.84
CA ILE A 42 9.46 -7.31 -13.48
C ILE A 42 9.23 -6.21 -14.52
N THR A 43 8.08 -6.24 -15.17
CA THR A 43 7.70 -5.24 -16.18
C THR A 43 6.93 -4.06 -15.56
N PHE A 44 6.72 -4.07 -14.23
CA PHE A 44 5.98 -3.05 -13.51
C PHE A 44 6.67 -1.68 -13.58
N LYS A 45 5.85 -0.63 -13.66
CA LYS A 45 6.31 0.77 -13.56
C LYS A 45 5.36 1.54 -12.66
N PHE A 46 5.91 2.37 -11.77
CA PHE A 46 5.09 3.23 -10.89
C PHE A 46 4.30 4.26 -11.68
N HIS A 47 4.89 4.82 -12.72
CA HIS A 47 4.23 5.87 -13.49
C HIS A 47 2.85 5.43 -13.99
N ASN A 48 1.82 6.21 -13.60
CA ASN A 48 0.42 5.99 -13.96
C ASN A 48 -0.20 4.66 -13.50
N SER A 49 0.44 3.95 -12.54
CA SER A 49 -0.08 2.71 -11.96
C SER A 49 -1.10 2.95 -10.86
N LYS A 50 -2.03 2.02 -10.69
CA LYS A 50 -2.96 1.93 -9.56
C LYS A 50 -2.46 0.89 -8.59
N ILE A 51 -2.34 1.27 -7.33
CA ILE A 51 -1.78 0.46 -6.26
C ILE A 51 -2.86 0.16 -5.23
N LEU A 52 -2.93 -1.08 -4.77
CA LEU A 52 -3.74 -1.49 -3.64
C LEU A 52 -2.82 -1.85 -2.47
N ASP A 53 -2.92 -1.10 -1.39
CA ASP A 53 -2.13 -1.28 -0.17
C ASP A 53 -3.04 -1.85 0.92
N LEU A 54 -2.98 -3.16 1.09
CA LEU A 54 -3.73 -3.91 2.09
C LEU A 54 -2.88 -4.02 3.37
N PHE A 55 -3.41 -3.68 4.52
CA PHE A 55 -2.71 -3.47 5.79
C PHE A 55 -1.80 -2.24 5.77
N SER A 56 -2.35 -1.12 5.32
CA SER A 56 -1.58 0.09 4.98
C SER A 56 -0.85 0.73 6.16
N GLY A 57 -1.29 0.50 7.39
CA GLY A 57 -0.75 1.17 8.56
C GLY A 57 -0.81 2.69 8.41
N VAL A 58 0.34 3.35 8.52
CA VAL A 58 0.45 4.80 8.33
C VAL A 58 0.69 5.21 6.86
N GLY A 59 0.58 4.25 5.93
CA GLY A 59 0.68 4.48 4.49
C GLY A 59 2.10 4.53 3.93
N THR A 60 3.07 3.93 4.60
CA THR A 60 4.49 4.07 4.21
C THR A 60 4.80 3.54 2.83
N PHE A 61 4.19 2.44 2.41
CA PHE A 61 4.38 1.87 1.08
C PHE A 61 3.61 2.65 0.02
N GLY A 62 2.30 2.83 0.21
CA GLY A 62 1.47 3.51 -0.78
C GLY A 62 1.86 4.97 -1.01
N LEU A 63 2.24 5.71 0.04
CA LEU A 63 2.71 7.10 -0.10
C LEU A 63 4.06 7.20 -0.84
N GLU A 64 4.94 6.20 -0.67
CA GLU A 64 6.14 6.09 -1.48
C GLU A 64 5.79 5.86 -2.96
N CYS A 65 4.78 5.01 -3.26
CA CYS A 65 4.29 4.79 -4.62
C CYS A 65 3.76 6.09 -5.26
N ILE A 66 2.99 6.89 -4.52
CA ILE A 66 2.52 8.21 -5.00
C ILE A 66 3.70 9.14 -5.27
N SER A 67 4.69 9.14 -4.39
CA SER A 67 5.92 9.92 -4.58
C SER A 67 6.66 9.56 -5.87
N ARG A 68 6.57 8.30 -6.30
CA ARG A 68 7.15 7.76 -7.55
C ARG A 68 6.21 7.85 -8.75
N ASN A 69 5.19 8.74 -8.69
CA ASN A 69 4.25 9.04 -9.76
C ASN A 69 3.22 7.94 -10.07
N SER A 70 2.85 7.10 -9.10
CA SER A 70 1.64 6.29 -9.25
C SER A 70 0.42 7.18 -9.48
N ARG A 71 -0.53 6.69 -10.27
CA ARG A 71 -1.79 7.39 -10.56
C ARG A 71 -2.63 7.52 -9.31
N SER A 72 -2.82 6.42 -8.59
CA SER A 72 -3.61 6.39 -7.37
C SER A 72 -3.20 5.24 -6.46
N VAL A 73 -3.50 5.37 -5.19
CA VAL A 73 -3.36 4.32 -4.18
C VAL A 73 -4.65 4.19 -3.40
N THR A 74 -5.14 2.96 -3.31
CA THR A 74 -6.24 2.57 -2.44
C THR A 74 -5.66 1.91 -1.20
N PHE A 75 -5.98 2.44 -0.02
CA PHE A 75 -5.51 1.98 1.27
C PHE A 75 -6.62 1.22 2.00
N PHE A 76 -6.27 0.10 2.62
CA PHE A 76 -7.10 -0.58 3.61
C PHE A 76 -6.44 -0.52 4.97
N GLU A 77 -7.12 0.06 5.95
CA GLU A 77 -6.65 0.19 7.32
C GLU A 77 -7.84 0.33 8.28
N ASN A 78 -7.89 -0.49 9.31
CA ASN A 78 -8.98 -0.47 10.29
C ASN A 78 -8.54 -0.12 11.72
N TYR A 79 -7.24 -0.03 11.98
CA TYR A 79 -6.76 0.37 13.31
C TYR A 79 -6.78 1.90 13.47
N ASN A 80 -7.64 2.38 14.35
CA ASN A 80 -7.95 3.81 14.53
C ASN A 80 -6.72 4.72 14.67
N LEU A 81 -5.68 4.26 15.36
CA LEU A 81 -4.48 5.08 15.59
C LEU A 81 -3.69 5.28 14.30
N THR A 82 -3.40 4.19 13.57
CA THR A 82 -2.70 4.25 12.28
C THR A 82 -3.51 4.97 11.23
N LEU A 83 -4.83 4.75 11.19
CA LEU A 83 -5.75 5.42 10.27
C LEU A 83 -5.72 6.95 10.45
N LYS A 84 -5.74 7.45 11.68
CA LYS A 84 -5.61 8.89 11.96
C LYS A 84 -4.27 9.45 11.46
N LEU A 85 -3.20 8.67 11.60
CA LEU A 85 -1.88 9.07 11.13
C LEU A 85 -1.76 8.98 9.61
N LEU A 86 -2.33 7.96 8.97
CA LEU A 86 -2.43 7.84 7.52
C LEU A 86 -3.11 9.08 6.92
N LYS A 87 -4.28 9.46 7.43
CA LYS A 87 -5.00 10.66 6.99
C LYS A 87 -4.15 11.94 7.15
N LYS A 88 -3.42 12.07 8.27
CA LYS A 88 -2.52 13.21 8.50
C LYS A 88 -1.33 13.21 7.53
N ASN A 89 -0.75 12.04 7.24
CA ASN A 89 0.35 11.90 6.30
C ASN A 89 -0.09 12.28 4.87
N ILE A 90 -1.26 11.81 4.42
CA ILE A 90 -1.85 12.16 3.12
C ILE A 90 -2.04 13.67 3.01
N ASN A 91 -2.61 14.29 4.04
CA ASN A 91 -2.81 15.74 4.08
C ASN A 91 -1.49 16.51 4.05
N SER A 92 -0.48 16.08 4.83
CA SER A 92 0.83 16.75 4.88
C SER A 92 1.58 16.71 3.55
N LEU A 93 1.32 15.66 2.74
CA LEU A 93 1.88 15.51 1.40
C LEU A 93 0.98 16.12 0.31
N ASN A 94 -0.20 16.63 0.69
CA ASN A 94 -1.18 17.21 -0.24
C ASN A 94 -1.53 16.27 -1.41
N CYS A 95 -1.70 14.97 -1.12
CA CYS A 95 -1.93 13.94 -2.14
C CYS A 95 -3.31 13.24 -2.03
N PHE A 96 -4.26 13.84 -1.33
CA PHE A 96 -5.61 13.27 -1.13
C PHE A 96 -6.36 12.97 -2.44
N SER A 97 -6.15 13.75 -3.50
CA SER A 97 -6.78 13.52 -4.80
C SER A 97 -6.29 12.24 -5.52
N LYS A 98 -5.20 11.64 -5.04
CA LYS A 98 -4.62 10.40 -5.54
C LYS A 98 -4.84 9.21 -4.58
N THR A 99 -5.63 9.39 -3.53
CA THR A 99 -5.77 8.39 -2.47
C THR A 99 -7.23 8.10 -2.19
N GLU A 100 -7.51 6.84 -1.92
CA GLU A 100 -8.78 6.36 -1.41
C GLU A 100 -8.50 5.51 -0.16
N ILE A 101 -9.31 5.65 0.88
CA ILE A 101 -9.12 4.91 2.14
C ILE A 101 -10.39 4.14 2.45
N PHE A 102 -10.27 2.83 2.61
CA PHE A 102 -11.28 1.95 3.16
C PHE A 102 -10.94 1.67 4.63
N GLU A 103 -11.81 2.15 5.52
CA GLU A 103 -11.69 2.00 6.98
C GLU A 103 -12.26 0.65 7.43
N GLU A 104 -11.91 -0.41 6.70
CA GLU A 104 -12.48 -1.73 6.79
C GLU A 104 -11.41 -2.79 7.07
N ASP A 105 -11.84 -3.89 7.68
CA ASP A 105 -10.99 -5.07 7.79
C ASP A 105 -10.81 -5.68 6.39
N VAL A 106 -9.56 -5.85 5.99
CA VAL A 106 -9.19 -6.43 4.71
C VAL A 106 -9.78 -7.83 4.49
N PHE A 107 -10.04 -8.58 5.56
CA PHE A 107 -10.68 -9.91 5.47
C PHE A 107 -12.18 -9.84 5.15
N ASN A 108 -12.79 -8.65 5.20
CA ASN A 108 -14.13 -8.40 4.70
C ASN A 108 -14.16 -8.01 3.21
N LEU A 109 -13.03 -8.00 2.53
CA LEU A 109 -12.89 -7.60 1.13
C LEU A 109 -13.87 -8.32 0.19
N GLU A 110 -14.22 -9.57 0.50
CA GLU A 110 -15.22 -10.34 -0.25
C GLU A 110 -16.62 -9.73 -0.17
N LYS A 111 -16.99 -9.19 0.98
CA LYS A 111 -18.32 -8.65 1.29
C LYS A 111 -18.49 -7.19 0.87
N ILE A 112 -17.40 -6.51 0.61
CA ILE A 112 -17.41 -5.09 0.25
C ILE A 112 -17.82 -4.99 -1.21
N ASP A 113 -18.94 -4.32 -1.48
CA ASP A 113 -19.41 -4.03 -2.84
C ASP A 113 -18.65 -2.84 -3.43
N ILE A 114 -17.35 -3.02 -3.60
CA ILE A 114 -16.50 -2.06 -4.27
C ILE A 114 -16.32 -2.51 -5.71
N LYS A 115 -16.60 -1.62 -6.65
CA LYS A 115 -16.13 -1.79 -8.02
C LYS A 115 -14.61 -1.63 -8.01
N PHE A 116 -13.92 -2.72 -7.71
CA PHE A 116 -12.46 -2.71 -7.80
C PHE A 116 -12.05 -2.42 -9.24
N GLU A 117 -11.39 -1.30 -9.41
CA GLU A 117 -10.59 -1.12 -10.60
C GLU A 117 -9.40 -2.10 -10.52
N LYS A 118 -8.99 -2.65 -11.66
CA LYS A 118 -7.84 -3.55 -11.69
C LYS A 118 -6.55 -2.80 -11.34
N TYR A 119 -5.77 -3.35 -10.41
CA TYR A 119 -4.52 -2.78 -9.92
C TYR A 119 -3.31 -3.40 -10.62
N GLU A 120 -2.27 -2.59 -10.84
CA GLU A 120 -0.98 -3.05 -11.32
C GLU A 120 -0.15 -3.69 -10.21
N LEU A 121 -0.34 -3.25 -8.96
CA LEU A 121 0.37 -3.78 -7.79
C LEU A 121 -0.57 -3.86 -6.60
N VAL A 122 -0.57 -5.02 -5.96
CA VAL A 122 -1.21 -5.26 -4.66
C VAL A 122 -0.12 -5.56 -3.64
N PHE A 123 -0.07 -4.77 -2.58
CA PHE A 123 0.86 -4.94 -1.48
C PHE A 123 0.14 -5.48 -0.25
N LEU A 124 0.73 -6.52 0.36
CA LEU A 124 0.24 -7.16 1.59
C LEU A 124 1.38 -7.21 2.60
N ASP A 125 1.23 -6.53 3.73
CA ASP A 125 2.14 -6.64 4.88
C ASP A 125 1.33 -7.01 6.14
N PRO A 126 0.79 -8.25 6.18
CA PRO A 126 -0.06 -8.70 7.28
C PRO A 126 0.72 -8.84 8.58
N PRO A 127 0.05 -8.75 9.74
CA PRO A 127 0.68 -9.07 11.02
C PRO A 127 1.28 -10.49 11.03
N TYR A 128 2.44 -10.69 11.67
CA TYR A 128 3.21 -11.95 11.66
C TYR A 128 2.45 -13.23 12.06
N LYS A 129 1.36 -13.09 12.79
CA LYS A 129 0.52 -14.24 13.22
C LYS A 129 -0.67 -14.49 12.29
N GLU A 130 -0.74 -13.78 11.17
CA GLU A 130 -1.87 -13.91 10.26
C GLU A 130 -1.76 -15.18 9.41
N ASN A 131 -2.73 -16.07 9.57
CA ASN A 131 -2.81 -17.33 8.82
C ASN A 131 -3.81 -17.30 7.66
N LYS A 132 -4.50 -16.19 7.46
CA LYS A 132 -5.53 -16.01 6.42
C LYS A 132 -5.02 -15.41 5.11
N VAL A 133 -3.72 -15.27 4.95
CA VAL A 133 -3.13 -14.69 3.71
C VAL A 133 -3.57 -15.47 2.48
N LYS A 134 -3.62 -16.80 2.57
CA LYS A 134 -4.08 -17.65 1.46
C LYS A 134 -5.52 -17.32 1.03
N SER A 135 -6.44 -17.21 1.99
CA SER A 135 -7.84 -16.84 1.67
C SER A 135 -7.94 -15.45 1.04
N LEU A 136 -7.11 -14.51 1.45
CA LEU A 136 -7.05 -13.18 0.85
C LEU A 136 -6.55 -13.22 -0.59
N LEU A 137 -5.55 -14.05 -0.89
CA LEU A 137 -5.07 -14.26 -2.26
C LEU A 137 -6.17 -14.88 -3.16
N ASP A 138 -6.94 -15.83 -2.61
CA ASP A 138 -8.08 -16.42 -3.31
C ASP A 138 -9.17 -15.37 -3.61
N ILE A 139 -9.45 -14.46 -2.68
CA ILE A 139 -10.39 -13.35 -2.89
C ILE A 139 -9.87 -12.40 -3.99
N ILE A 140 -8.59 -12.01 -3.94
CA ILE A 140 -7.97 -11.14 -4.94
C ILE A 140 -8.09 -11.75 -6.34
N LYS A 141 -7.84 -13.06 -6.46
CA LYS A 141 -7.96 -13.82 -7.70
C LYS A 141 -9.41 -13.89 -8.19
N ASN A 142 -10.34 -14.29 -7.32
CA ASN A 142 -11.74 -14.52 -7.69
C ASN A 142 -12.45 -13.22 -8.09
N LYS A 143 -12.16 -12.13 -7.41
CA LYS A 143 -12.66 -10.78 -7.74
C LYS A 143 -11.91 -10.12 -8.90
N LYS A 144 -10.87 -10.76 -9.44
CA LYS A 144 -10.03 -10.25 -10.54
C LYS A 144 -9.49 -8.84 -10.26
N ILE A 145 -9.08 -8.62 -9.02
CA ILE A 145 -8.60 -7.31 -8.52
C ILE A 145 -7.28 -6.92 -9.21
N LEU A 146 -6.44 -7.90 -9.51
CA LEU A 146 -5.14 -7.70 -10.15
C LEU A 146 -5.28 -7.68 -11.67
N LYS A 147 -4.52 -6.82 -12.35
CA LYS A 147 -4.35 -6.87 -13.81
C LYS A 147 -3.61 -8.13 -14.24
N ASP A 148 -3.75 -8.50 -15.53
CA ASP A 148 -3.17 -9.75 -16.06
C ASP A 148 -1.63 -9.82 -15.88
N ASN A 149 -0.92 -8.69 -15.97
CA ASN A 149 0.52 -8.56 -15.70
C ASN A 149 0.81 -7.86 -14.36
N GLY A 150 -0.16 -7.83 -13.47
CA GLY A 150 -0.02 -7.19 -12.16
C GLY A 150 0.82 -8.04 -11.20
N ILE A 151 1.32 -7.40 -10.16
CA ILE A 151 2.20 -8.00 -9.16
C ILE A 151 1.49 -8.03 -7.82
N ILE A 152 1.65 -9.13 -7.09
CA ILE A 152 1.36 -9.21 -5.66
C ILE A 152 2.70 -9.26 -4.93
N LEU A 153 2.89 -8.34 -4.01
CA LEU A 153 4.03 -8.29 -3.10
C LEU A 153 3.55 -8.62 -1.69
N ILE A 154 4.21 -9.61 -1.06
CA ILE A 154 3.88 -10.09 0.29
C ILE A 154 5.13 -10.03 1.16
#